data_4e8b6afb0ce03741d4331dc959a30f76
#
_entry.id   4e8b6afb0ce03741d4331dc959a30f76
#
_cell.length_a   1.000
_cell.length_b   1.000
_cell.length_c   1.000
_cell.angle_alpha   90.00
_cell.angle_beta   90.00
_cell.angle_gamma   90.00
#
_symmetry.space_group_name_H-M   'P 1'
#
loop_
_entity.id
_entity.type
_entity.pdbx_description
1 polymer ?
#
loop_
_entity_poly.entity_id
_entity_poly.type
_entity_poly.pdbx_seq_one_letter_code
_entity_poly.pdbx_strand_id
1 'polypeptide(L)'
;DDVTAKKPDPMIYNLAAERLGLGKTACVVIEDSLVGLRAAASAGMPCLITYTASTAAEDFYGEGAAAKVPDLGVGVTLDTLFDVAAGAPLAELASGVRDSKP
;
A
#
# COMPACT_ATOMS: atom_id res chain seq x y z
N ASP A 1 1.10 22.37 -8.76
CA ASP A 1 1.38 21.64 -7.55
C ASP A 1 2.89 21.48 -7.37
N ASP A 2 3.27 20.94 -6.21
CA ASP A 2 4.67 20.98 -5.81
C ASP A 2 5.46 19.73 -6.19
N VAL A 3 4.83 18.76 -6.83
CA VAL A 3 5.49 17.52 -7.20
C VAL A 3 6.11 17.67 -8.58
N THR A 4 7.45 17.64 -8.63
CA THR A 4 8.20 17.75 -9.88
C THR A 4 8.71 16.41 -10.37
N ALA A 5 8.86 15.42 -9.48
CA ALA A 5 9.28 14.07 -9.83
C ALA A 5 8.08 13.12 -9.80
N LYS A 6 7.93 12.34 -10.87
CA LYS A 6 6.82 11.40 -11.01
C LYS A 6 7.19 10.03 -10.48
N LYS A 7 6.17 9.24 -10.10
CA LYS A 7 6.36 7.83 -9.74
C LYS A 7 7.15 7.10 -10.83
N PRO A 8 8.05 6.20 -10.48
CA PRO A 8 8.25 5.58 -9.15
C PRO A 8 9.12 6.38 -8.18
N ASP A 9 9.41 7.64 -8.47
CA ASP A 9 10.13 8.51 -7.54
C ASP A 9 9.28 8.69 -6.27
N PRO A 10 9.88 8.61 -5.07
CA PRO A 10 9.11 8.70 -3.82
C PRO A 10 8.63 10.10 -3.45
N MET A 11 8.95 11.12 -4.25
CA MET A 11 8.69 12.52 -3.90
C MET A 11 7.24 12.79 -3.49
N ILE A 12 6.26 12.22 -4.22
CA ILE A 12 4.86 12.47 -3.93
C ILE A 12 4.47 12.00 -2.51
N TYR A 13 4.97 10.84 -2.08
CA TYR A 13 4.64 10.30 -0.77
C TYR A 13 5.43 10.97 0.34
N ASN A 14 6.70 11.30 0.09
CA ASN A 14 7.49 12.05 1.05
C ASN A 14 6.90 13.43 1.30
N LEU A 15 6.46 14.11 0.25
CA LEU A 15 5.83 15.42 0.37
C LEU A 15 4.50 15.33 1.10
N ALA A 16 3.69 14.32 0.83
CA ALA A 16 2.42 14.12 1.53
C ALA A 16 2.63 13.92 3.03
N ALA A 17 3.58 13.07 3.41
CA ALA A 17 3.88 12.83 4.83
C ALA A 17 4.38 14.11 5.50
N GLU A 18 5.25 14.87 4.83
CA GLU A 18 5.76 16.14 5.33
C GLU A 18 4.63 17.14 5.60
N ARG A 19 3.71 17.29 4.65
CA ARG A 19 2.58 18.21 4.78
C ARG A 19 1.59 17.79 5.85
N LEU A 20 1.46 16.50 6.10
CA LEU A 20 0.62 15.97 7.18
C LEU A 20 1.34 16.04 8.54
N GLY A 21 2.64 16.33 8.56
CA GLY A 21 3.41 16.33 9.78
C GLY A 21 3.62 14.94 10.38
N LEU A 22 3.62 13.90 9.55
CA LEU A 22 3.70 12.52 10.00
C LEU A 22 5.01 11.87 9.58
N GLY A 23 5.51 10.96 10.40
CA GLY A 23 6.62 10.10 10.03
C GLY A 23 6.17 8.97 9.12
N LYS A 24 7.11 8.33 8.43
CA LYS A 24 6.84 7.25 7.49
C LYS A 24 6.13 6.07 8.13
N THR A 25 6.43 5.78 9.39
CA THR A 25 5.81 4.67 10.12
C THR A 25 4.36 4.95 10.51
N ALA A 26 3.92 6.20 10.40
CA ALA A 26 2.54 6.60 10.67
C ALA A 26 1.71 6.68 9.39
N CYS A 27 2.25 6.25 8.25
CA CYS A 27 1.59 6.34 6.95
C CYS A 27 1.46 4.97 6.31
N VAL A 28 0.33 4.73 5.66
CA VAL A 28 0.11 3.57 4.80
C VAL A 28 -0.28 4.10 3.42
N VAL A 29 0.38 3.61 2.38
CA VAL A 29 0.06 3.96 1.01
C VAL A 29 -0.92 2.93 0.45
N ILE A 30 -1.94 3.38 -0.24
CA ILE A 30 -2.87 2.52 -0.97
C ILE A 30 -2.68 2.80 -2.45
N GLU A 31 -2.35 1.76 -3.21
CA GLU A 31 -2.04 1.88 -4.64
C GLU A 31 -2.63 0.71 -5.42
N ASP A 32 -2.74 0.90 -6.74
CA ASP A 32 -3.26 -0.13 -7.64
C ASP A 32 -2.26 -0.58 -8.70
N SER A 33 -1.03 -0.09 -8.64
CA SER A 33 -0.02 -0.34 -9.68
C SER A 33 1.36 -0.60 -9.09
N LEU A 34 2.23 -1.28 -9.87
CA LEU A 34 3.62 -1.48 -9.50
C LEU A 34 4.39 -0.17 -9.41
N VAL A 35 4.09 0.78 -10.27
CA VAL A 35 4.74 2.10 -10.25
C VAL A 35 4.48 2.80 -8.92
N GLY A 36 3.23 2.79 -8.47
CA GLY A 36 2.86 3.36 -7.18
C GLY A 36 3.48 2.61 -6.01
N LEU A 37 3.50 1.28 -6.07
CA LEU A 37 4.14 0.45 -5.05
C LEU A 37 5.63 0.76 -4.93
N ARG A 38 6.33 0.87 -6.05
CA ARG A 38 7.76 1.20 -6.07
C ARG A 38 8.02 2.57 -5.46
N ALA A 39 7.15 3.54 -5.73
CA ALA A 39 7.26 4.86 -5.11
C ALA A 39 7.09 4.79 -3.59
N ALA A 40 6.10 4.03 -3.12
CA ALA A 40 5.87 3.84 -1.68
C ALA A 40 7.07 3.14 -1.02
N ALA A 41 7.58 2.08 -1.63
CA ALA A 41 8.75 1.35 -1.12
C ALA A 41 9.97 2.26 -1.05
N SER A 42 10.19 3.08 -2.08
CA SER A 42 11.30 4.04 -2.10
C SER A 42 11.14 5.13 -1.04
N ALA A 43 9.91 5.47 -0.69
CA ALA A 43 9.63 6.40 0.40
C ALA A 43 9.76 5.75 1.79
N GLY A 44 9.90 4.43 1.85
CA GLY A 44 9.97 3.70 3.12
C GLY A 44 8.62 3.55 3.80
N MET A 45 7.53 3.61 3.06
CA MET A 45 6.17 3.49 3.58
C MET A 45 5.56 2.15 3.21
N PRO A 46 4.83 1.48 4.13
CA PRO A 46 4.10 0.27 3.79
C PRO A 46 3.00 0.57 2.77
N CYS A 47 2.73 -0.38 1.90
CA CYS A 47 1.76 -0.22 0.82
C CYS A 47 0.78 -1.39 0.78
N LEU A 48 -0.51 -1.07 0.76
CA LEU A 48 -1.57 -2.00 0.47
C LEU A 48 -1.97 -1.82 -0.99
N ILE A 49 -2.04 -2.91 -1.73
CA ILE A 49 -2.45 -2.88 -3.14
C ILE A 49 -3.94 -3.23 -3.25
N THR A 50 -4.67 -2.40 -4.00
CA THR A 50 -6.02 -2.73 -4.45
C THR A 50 -5.91 -3.06 -5.95
N TYR A 51 -5.85 -4.35 -6.27
CA TYR A 51 -5.63 -4.75 -7.65
C TYR A 51 -6.91 -4.69 -8.47
N THR A 52 -6.74 -4.53 -9.79
CA THR A 52 -7.83 -4.58 -10.77
C THR A 52 -7.72 -5.87 -11.57
N ALA A 53 -8.70 -6.11 -12.46
CA ALA A 53 -8.64 -7.27 -13.35
C ALA A 53 -7.36 -7.24 -14.21
N SER A 54 -6.89 -6.08 -14.60
CA SER A 54 -5.70 -5.95 -15.43
C SER A 54 -4.39 -6.08 -14.66
N THR A 55 -4.40 -5.94 -13.34
CA THR A 55 -3.18 -6.00 -12.53
C THR A 55 -3.14 -7.17 -11.56
N ALA A 56 -4.20 -7.98 -11.50
CA ALA A 56 -4.33 -9.06 -10.51
C ALA A 56 -3.18 -10.09 -10.56
N ALA A 57 -2.59 -10.30 -11.74
CA ALA A 57 -1.52 -11.28 -11.93
C ALA A 57 -0.12 -10.72 -11.68
N GLU A 58 0.02 -9.42 -11.39
CA GLU A 58 1.32 -8.82 -11.12
C GLU A 58 1.87 -9.26 -9.77
N ASP A 59 3.20 -9.38 -9.70
CA ASP A 59 3.87 -9.84 -8.49
C ASP A 59 4.08 -8.70 -7.49
N PHE A 60 2.99 -8.24 -6.89
CA PHE A 60 3.06 -7.15 -5.91
C PHE A 60 3.85 -7.54 -4.67
N TYR A 61 3.70 -8.77 -4.19
CA TYR A 61 4.44 -9.19 -2.99
C TYR A 61 5.94 -9.27 -3.24
N GLY A 62 6.36 -9.69 -4.43
CA GLY A 62 7.79 -9.69 -4.79
C GLY A 62 8.38 -8.29 -4.86
N GLU A 63 7.56 -7.27 -5.11
CA GLU A 63 7.98 -5.87 -5.13
C GLU A 63 7.78 -5.16 -3.78
N GLY A 64 7.38 -5.89 -2.75
CA GLY A 64 7.34 -5.37 -1.38
C GLY A 64 5.99 -4.93 -0.84
N ALA A 65 4.89 -5.30 -1.48
CA ALA A 65 3.57 -4.98 -0.95
C ALA A 65 3.35 -5.65 0.42
N ALA A 66 2.74 -4.92 1.35
CA ALA A 66 2.36 -5.47 2.65
C ALA A 66 1.16 -6.41 2.52
N ALA A 67 0.22 -6.09 1.62
CA ALA A 67 -0.94 -6.91 1.33
C ALA A 67 -1.52 -6.51 -0.02
N LYS A 68 -2.37 -7.37 -0.60
CA LYS A 68 -3.18 -7.00 -1.76
C LYS A 68 -4.59 -7.52 -1.59
N VAL A 69 -5.56 -6.72 -1.98
CA VAL A 69 -6.98 -7.04 -1.89
C VAL A 69 -7.70 -6.61 -3.16
N PRO A 70 -8.81 -7.25 -3.53
CA PRO A 70 -9.56 -6.83 -4.71
C PRO A 70 -10.33 -5.53 -4.48
N ASP A 71 -10.66 -5.21 -3.22
CA ASP A 71 -11.57 -4.12 -2.90
C ASP A 71 -11.38 -3.73 -1.43
N LEU A 72 -11.38 -2.42 -1.16
CA LEU A 72 -11.31 -1.91 0.21
C LEU A 72 -12.64 -2.08 0.96
N GLY A 73 -13.74 -2.30 0.25
CA GLY A 73 -15.07 -2.48 0.86
C GLY A 73 -15.27 -3.83 1.53
N VAL A 74 -14.32 -4.76 1.40
CA VAL A 74 -14.49 -6.13 1.88
C VAL A 74 -13.57 -6.40 3.06
N GLY A 75 -14.06 -6.13 4.27
CA GLY A 75 -13.37 -6.51 5.49
C GLY A 75 -12.16 -5.67 5.85
N VAL A 76 -11.93 -4.55 5.17
CA VAL A 76 -10.78 -3.68 5.44
C VAL A 76 -11.26 -2.46 6.22
N THR A 77 -10.69 -2.26 7.41
CA THR A 77 -10.93 -1.07 8.23
C THR A 77 -9.63 -0.33 8.41
N LEU A 78 -9.68 0.89 8.97
CA LEU A 78 -8.47 1.63 9.27
C LEU A 78 -7.54 0.84 10.20
N ASP A 79 -8.10 0.19 11.22
CA ASP A 79 -7.31 -0.60 12.17
C ASP A 79 -6.62 -1.78 11.46
N THR A 80 -7.34 -2.52 10.62
CA THR A 80 -6.75 -3.66 9.91
C THR A 80 -5.70 -3.21 8.88
N LEU A 81 -5.89 -2.05 8.25
CA LEU A 81 -4.88 -1.48 7.36
C LEU A 81 -3.54 -1.28 8.07
N PHE A 82 -3.58 -0.64 9.24
CA PHE A 82 -2.35 -0.36 9.98
C PHE A 82 -1.78 -1.63 10.61
N ASP A 83 -2.62 -2.58 11.02
CA ASP A 83 -2.15 -3.86 11.54
C ASP A 83 -1.38 -4.64 10.45
N VAL A 84 -1.91 -4.69 9.24
CA VAL A 84 -1.22 -5.36 8.12
C VAL A 84 0.07 -4.63 7.76
N ALA A 85 0.06 -3.32 7.76
CA ALA A 85 1.25 -2.52 7.50
C ALA A 85 2.33 -2.75 8.54
N ALA A 86 1.94 -3.02 9.80
CA ALA A 86 2.84 -3.35 10.89
C ALA A 86 3.31 -4.81 10.87
N GLY A 87 2.85 -5.62 9.91
CA GLY A 87 3.27 -7.00 9.74
C GLY A 87 2.28 -8.06 10.19
N ALA A 88 1.05 -7.69 10.55
CA ALA A 88 0.03 -8.67 10.92
C ALA A 88 -0.33 -9.56 9.72
N PRO A 89 -0.62 -10.85 9.95
CA PRO A 89 -1.01 -11.74 8.85
C PRO A 89 -2.29 -11.26 8.17
N LEU A 90 -2.33 -11.36 6.85
CA LEU A 90 -3.51 -11.00 6.07
C LEU A 90 -4.75 -11.80 6.51
N ALA A 91 -4.55 -13.04 6.98
CA ALA A 91 -5.64 -13.89 7.44
C ALA A 91 -6.38 -13.33 8.65
N GLU A 92 -5.79 -12.38 9.38
CA GLU A 92 -6.44 -11.70 10.50
C GLU A 92 -7.38 -10.58 10.07
N LEU A 93 -7.36 -10.20 8.80
CA LEU A 93 -8.34 -9.25 8.27
C LEU A 93 -9.72 -9.90 8.25
N ALA A 94 -10.77 -9.07 8.28
CA ALA A 94 -12.13 -9.55 8.26
C ALA A 94 -12.38 -10.47 7.07
N SER A 95 -13.38 -11.34 7.21
CA SER A 95 -13.77 -12.26 6.15
C SER A 95 -14.06 -11.51 4.84
N GLY A 96 -13.59 -12.04 3.74
CA GLY A 96 -13.72 -11.41 2.42
C GLY A 96 -12.41 -10.93 1.83
N VAL A 97 -11.37 -10.80 2.63
CA VAL A 97 -10.02 -10.61 2.11
C VAL A 97 -9.56 -11.96 1.55
N ARG A 98 -9.17 -12.00 0.29
CA ARG A 98 -8.99 -13.27 -0.41
C ARG A 98 -7.54 -13.63 -0.71
N ASP A 99 -6.66 -12.65 -0.73
CA ASP A 99 -5.29 -12.86 -1.17
C ASP A 99 -4.35 -12.82 0.02
N SER A 100 -3.77 -13.96 0.33
CA SER A 100 -2.76 -14.07 1.38
C SER A 100 -1.38 -13.79 0.83
N LYS A 101 -0.54 -13.24 1.67
CA LYS A 101 0.87 -13.10 1.35
C LYS A 101 1.51 -14.49 1.30
N PRO A 102 2.23 -14.83 0.21
CA PRO A 102 2.89 -16.13 0.10
C PRO A 102 3.96 -16.35 1.16
#